data_a05615e394ecae9d9730ab821fc8698f
#
_entry.id   a05615e394ecae9d9730ab821fc8698f
#
_cell.length_a   1.000
_cell.length_b   1.000
_cell.length_c   1.000
_cell.angle_alpha   90.00
_cell.angle_beta   90.00
_cell.angle_gamma   90.00
#
_symmetry.space_group_name_H-M   'P 1'
#
loop_
_entity.id
_entity.type
_entity.pdbx_description
1 polymer ?
#
loop_
_entity_poly.entity_id
_entity_poly.type
_entity_poly.pdbx_seq_one_letter_code
_entity_poly.pdbx_strand_id
1 'polypeptide(L)'
;MERKRRVGILGATGAVGQKFIKHLEHHPWFTIAALGASERSAGKPYQEAAHWIENTPMPSSVANMIVHGCNVEGFPEVDFVFSGLDSSVAGEVEKAFAEAGIPVISNAKNYRTDPLVPLLIPEVNPDHIELIDRQRFSADGSGWIVTNPNCAAVPLAMTLKPLHDAYGVRSVVVTSMQATSGAGYPGVASLDILGNVIPYIPGEESKIEQEPGKLLAELTEDGLVEASFPVQATATRVPVINGHLLSVSVSLERVRGDARGGSAGGYGAGDAGDAGDGGSAGGGSDAGIGGSANVGGGDQLVREVQELFESWRSPIEGLNLPSAPNKPLLYHENPFAPQPRMHADEEGGMRTAVGRLRSGSVHHLSYVTMAHNTIRGAAGGAILNAELLVAKKRL
;
A
#
# COMPACT_ATOMS: atom_id res chain seq x y z
N MET A 1 -30.11 -3.63 16.01
CA MET A 1 -28.92 -3.79 15.15
C MET A 1 -29.20 -3.03 13.87
N GLU A 2 -28.31 -2.15 13.48
CA GLU A 2 -28.42 -1.53 12.15
C GLU A 2 -28.38 -2.60 11.05
N ARG A 3 -29.09 -2.37 9.96
CA ARG A 3 -29.10 -3.26 8.80
C ARG A 3 -27.68 -3.34 8.22
N LYS A 4 -27.13 -4.55 8.01
CA LYS A 4 -25.86 -4.72 7.31
C LYS A 4 -25.99 -4.15 5.89
N ARG A 5 -24.93 -3.46 5.43
CA ARG A 5 -24.83 -3.00 4.03
C ARG A 5 -24.67 -4.20 3.09
N ARG A 6 -25.36 -4.15 1.98
CA ARG A 6 -25.36 -5.19 0.93
C ARG A 6 -24.27 -4.86 -0.06
N VAL A 7 -23.28 -5.73 -0.15
CA VAL A 7 -22.11 -5.47 -1.01
C VAL A 7 -22.05 -6.39 -2.22
N GLY A 8 -21.69 -5.82 -3.36
CA GLY A 8 -21.32 -6.58 -4.54
C GLY A 8 -19.82 -6.77 -4.61
N ILE A 9 -19.37 -7.87 -5.24
CA ILE A 9 -17.95 -8.13 -5.48
C ILE A 9 -17.72 -8.27 -6.98
N LEU A 10 -17.03 -7.34 -7.59
CA LEU A 10 -16.59 -7.39 -8.98
C LEU A 10 -15.25 -8.12 -9.06
N GLY A 11 -15.14 -9.11 -9.95
CA GLY A 11 -13.98 -10.00 -10.05
C GLY A 11 -13.96 -11.08 -8.97
N ALA A 12 -15.13 -11.56 -8.52
CA ALA A 12 -15.31 -12.48 -7.41
C ALA A 12 -14.55 -13.82 -7.53
N THR A 13 -14.28 -14.30 -8.74
CA THR A 13 -13.56 -15.56 -8.99
C THR A 13 -12.03 -15.40 -8.94
N GLY A 14 -11.52 -14.16 -8.96
CA GLY A 14 -10.10 -13.86 -8.88
C GLY A 14 -9.54 -13.94 -7.45
N ALA A 15 -8.22 -13.93 -7.31
CA ALA A 15 -7.55 -14.05 -6.01
C ALA A 15 -7.98 -12.96 -5.00
N VAL A 16 -8.11 -11.70 -5.41
CA VAL A 16 -8.58 -10.60 -4.56
C VAL A 16 -10.07 -10.75 -4.24
N GLY A 17 -10.89 -11.17 -5.21
CA GLY A 17 -12.32 -11.45 -5.01
C GLY A 17 -12.57 -12.53 -3.97
N GLN A 18 -11.78 -13.60 -3.99
CA GLN A 18 -11.86 -14.68 -2.99
C GLN A 18 -11.43 -14.19 -1.60
N LYS A 19 -10.44 -13.30 -1.51
CA LYS A 19 -10.08 -12.65 -0.25
C LYS A 19 -11.22 -11.80 0.31
N PHE A 20 -11.93 -11.03 -0.52
CA PHE A 20 -13.13 -10.31 -0.10
C PHE A 20 -14.18 -11.28 0.47
N ILE A 21 -14.50 -12.34 -0.25
CA ILE A 21 -15.50 -13.33 0.19
C ILE A 21 -15.14 -13.90 1.55
N LYS A 22 -13.89 -14.32 1.73
CA LYS A 22 -13.38 -14.87 2.98
C LYS A 22 -13.50 -13.89 4.15
N HIS A 23 -13.11 -12.64 3.97
CA HIS A 23 -13.11 -11.64 5.04
C HIS A 23 -14.50 -11.06 5.33
N LEU A 24 -15.42 -11.13 4.37
CA LEU A 24 -16.80 -10.66 4.53
C LEU A 24 -17.75 -11.71 5.08
N GLU A 25 -17.39 -12.99 5.14
CA GLU A 25 -18.28 -14.08 5.57
C GLU A 25 -18.98 -13.80 6.90
N HIS A 26 -18.22 -13.33 7.89
CA HIS A 26 -18.75 -13.02 9.23
C HIS A 26 -18.64 -11.55 9.58
N HIS A 27 -18.50 -10.68 8.57
CA HIS A 27 -18.31 -9.25 8.81
C HIS A 27 -19.51 -8.63 9.52
N PRO A 28 -19.34 -7.84 10.60
CA PRO A 28 -20.47 -7.32 11.38
C PRO A 28 -21.31 -6.30 10.63
N TRP A 29 -20.73 -5.52 9.70
CA TRP A 29 -21.40 -4.42 9.01
C TRP A 29 -21.80 -4.73 7.57
N PHE A 30 -21.19 -5.72 6.93
CA PHE A 30 -21.37 -6.02 5.52
C PHE A 30 -21.93 -7.44 5.30
N THR A 31 -22.68 -7.61 4.21
CA THR A 31 -23.16 -8.90 3.72
C THR A 31 -23.06 -8.96 2.20
N ILE A 32 -22.56 -10.06 1.68
CA ILE A 32 -22.42 -10.26 0.24
C ILE A 32 -23.80 -10.44 -0.38
N ALA A 33 -24.16 -9.62 -1.36
CA ALA A 33 -25.43 -9.63 -2.05
C ALA A 33 -25.33 -10.04 -3.52
N ALA A 34 -24.19 -9.76 -4.18
CA ALA A 34 -23.97 -10.10 -5.57
C ALA A 34 -22.52 -10.43 -5.85
N LEU A 35 -22.27 -11.36 -6.78
CA LEU A 35 -20.95 -11.77 -7.24
C LEU A 35 -20.86 -11.58 -8.74
N GLY A 36 -19.87 -10.81 -9.20
CA GLY A 36 -19.60 -10.60 -10.62
C GLY A 36 -18.26 -11.18 -11.05
N ALA A 37 -18.21 -11.73 -12.23
CA ALA A 37 -16.98 -12.19 -12.86
C ALA A 37 -17.08 -12.10 -14.39
N SER A 38 -16.10 -12.68 -15.09
CA SER A 38 -16.09 -12.69 -16.56
C SER A 38 -17.27 -13.50 -17.13
N GLU A 39 -17.59 -13.27 -18.40
CA GLU A 39 -18.63 -13.99 -19.17
C GLU A 39 -18.53 -15.52 -19.09
N ARG A 40 -17.31 -16.08 -18.94
CA ARG A 40 -17.10 -17.53 -18.77
C ARG A 40 -17.68 -18.09 -17.47
N SER A 41 -17.78 -17.24 -16.46
CA SER A 41 -18.26 -17.58 -15.11
C SER A 41 -19.72 -17.21 -14.90
N ALA A 42 -20.23 -16.24 -15.67
CA ALA A 42 -21.61 -15.75 -15.55
C ALA A 42 -22.64 -16.87 -15.77
N GLY A 43 -23.72 -16.84 -14.97
CA GLY A 43 -24.82 -17.82 -15.00
C GLY A 43 -24.56 -19.12 -14.22
N LYS A 44 -23.36 -19.32 -13.66
CA LYS A 44 -23.01 -20.53 -12.90
C LYS A 44 -23.10 -20.27 -11.40
N PRO A 45 -23.39 -21.29 -10.57
CA PRO A 45 -23.15 -21.23 -9.14
C PRO A 45 -21.67 -20.94 -8.85
N TYR A 46 -21.40 -20.14 -7.81
CA TYR A 46 -20.04 -19.69 -7.51
C TYR A 46 -19.06 -20.86 -7.31
N GLN A 47 -19.49 -21.94 -6.66
CA GLN A 47 -18.67 -23.15 -6.47
C GLN A 47 -18.24 -23.85 -7.77
N GLU A 48 -18.98 -23.64 -8.86
CA GLU A 48 -18.64 -24.17 -10.19
C GLU A 48 -17.84 -23.16 -11.02
N ALA A 49 -18.05 -21.85 -10.75
CA ALA A 49 -17.41 -20.76 -11.47
C ALA A 49 -15.99 -20.47 -10.97
N ALA A 50 -15.72 -20.67 -9.69
CA ALA A 50 -14.48 -20.29 -9.03
C ALA A 50 -13.61 -21.51 -8.71
N HIS A 51 -12.32 -21.46 -9.09
CA HIS A 51 -11.31 -22.32 -8.49
C HIS A 51 -10.90 -21.70 -7.15
N TRP A 52 -11.44 -22.25 -6.04
CA TRP A 52 -11.18 -21.72 -4.70
C TRP A 52 -9.75 -22.01 -4.27
N ILE A 53 -8.96 -20.95 -4.03
CA ILE A 53 -7.52 -21.03 -3.72
C ILE A 53 -7.19 -20.67 -2.26
N GLU A 54 -8.20 -20.33 -1.45
CA GLU A 54 -8.00 -20.02 -0.06
C GLU A 54 -7.75 -21.28 0.79
N ASN A 55 -7.02 -21.11 1.89
CA ASN A 55 -6.70 -22.19 2.83
C ASN A 55 -7.85 -22.57 3.78
N THR A 56 -9.02 -21.96 3.62
CA THR A 56 -10.26 -22.27 4.35
C THR A 56 -11.29 -22.81 3.38
N PRO A 57 -12.29 -23.59 3.82
CA PRO A 57 -13.40 -24.00 2.97
C PRO A 57 -14.11 -22.79 2.35
N MET A 58 -14.65 -22.96 1.16
CA MET A 58 -15.51 -21.94 0.55
C MET A 58 -16.73 -21.71 1.43
N PRO A 59 -17.09 -20.44 1.75
CA PRO A 59 -18.27 -20.15 2.55
C PRO A 59 -19.55 -20.69 1.92
N SER A 60 -20.37 -21.42 2.71
CA SER A 60 -21.62 -21.96 2.22
C SER A 60 -22.65 -20.90 1.81
N SER A 61 -22.52 -19.71 2.37
CA SER A 61 -23.35 -18.54 2.06
C SER A 61 -23.22 -18.08 0.60
N VAL A 62 -22.07 -18.29 -0.02
CA VAL A 62 -21.80 -17.87 -1.41
C VAL A 62 -21.74 -19.03 -2.40
N ALA A 63 -21.55 -20.26 -1.95
CA ALA A 63 -21.31 -21.42 -2.82
C ALA A 63 -22.35 -21.60 -3.93
N ASN A 64 -23.63 -21.38 -3.60
CA ASN A 64 -24.76 -21.49 -4.52
C ASN A 64 -25.23 -20.16 -5.13
N MET A 65 -24.58 -19.03 -4.80
CA MET A 65 -24.89 -17.75 -5.43
C MET A 65 -24.56 -17.80 -6.93
N ILE A 66 -25.49 -17.33 -7.75
CA ILE A 66 -25.23 -17.23 -9.20
C ILE A 66 -24.27 -16.08 -9.43
N VAL A 67 -23.23 -16.35 -10.19
CA VAL A 67 -22.26 -15.34 -10.64
C VAL A 67 -22.87 -14.58 -11.82
N HIS A 68 -22.84 -13.24 -11.74
CA HIS A 68 -23.28 -12.34 -12.80
C HIS A 68 -22.13 -11.86 -13.67
N GLY A 69 -22.42 -11.25 -14.82
CA GLY A 69 -21.47 -10.38 -15.51
C GLY A 69 -21.16 -9.14 -14.65
N CYS A 70 -20.01 -8.53 -14.86
CA CYS A 70 -19.65 -7.30 -14.15
C CYS A 70 -20.35 -6.08 -14.78
N ASN A 71 -21.68 -6.06 -14.75
CA ASN A 71 -22.53 -4.97 -15.20
C ASN A 71 -23.55 -4.58 -14.15
N VAL A 72 -24.12 -3.38 -14.25
CA VAL A 72 -25.02 -2.81 -13.24
C VAL A 72 -26.28 -3.66 -13.06
N GLU A 73 -26.82 -4.22 -14.14
CA GLU A 73 -28.04 -5.06 -14.14
C GLU A 73 -27.90 -6.32 -13.29
N GLY A 74 -26.70 -6.87 -13.17
CA GLY A 74 -26.39 -8.03 -12.32
C GLY A 74 -26.32 -7.72 -10.83
N PHE A 75 -26.45 -6.43 -10.44
CA PHE A 75 -26.26 -5.94 -9.07
C PHE A 75 -27.45 -5.07 -8.58
N PRO A 76 -28.70 -5.52 -8.69
CA PRO A 76 -29.89 -4.64 -8.53
C PRO A 76 -30.11 -4.10 -7.10
N GLU A 77 -29.47 -4.67 -6.10
CA GLU A 77 -29.78 -4.34 -4.71
C GLU A 77 -28.51 -4.23 -3.84
N VAL A 78 -27.44 -3.66 -4.36
CA VAL A 78 -26.22 -3.42 -3.59
C VAL A 78 -26.16 -1.98 -3.10
N ASP A 79 -25.64 -1.78 -1.90
CA ASP A 79 -25.38 -0.44 -1.38
C ASP A 79 -24.06 0.11 -1.96
N PHE A 80 -23.09 -0.76 -2.29
CA PHE A 80 -21.84 -0.44 -2.96
C PHE A 80 -21.15 -1.69 -3.49
N VAL A 81 -20.05 -1.55 -4.22
CA VAL A 81 -19.26 -2.67 -4.73
C VAL A 81 -17.79 -2.58 -4.33
N PHE A 82 -17.18 -3.73 -4.03
CA PHE A 82 -15.73 -3.90 -4.05
C PHE A 82 -15.29 -4.36 -5.44
N SER A 83 -14.25 -3.73 -5.98
CA SER A 83 -13.66 -4.15 -7.25
C SER A 83 -12.29 -4.79 -7.04
N GLY A 84 -12.19 -6.06 -7.47
CA GLY A 84 -10.95 -6.82 -7.63
C GLY A 84 -10.68 -7.15 -9.09
N LEU A 85 -11.13 -6.31 -10.01
CA LEU A 85 -10.97 -6.49 -11.45
C LEU A 85 -9.52 -6.23 -11.90
N ASP A 86 -9.15 -6.87 -13.02
CA ASP A 86 -7.94 -6.50 -13.73
C ASP A 86 -8.05 -5.09 -14.33
N SER A 87 -6.95 -4.36 -14.31
CA SER A 87 -6.91 -2.97 -14.79
C SER A 87 -7.27 -2.81 -16.27
N SER A 88 -7.21 -3.86 -17.08
CA SER A 88 -7.59 -3.82 -18.49
C SER A 88 -9.10 -3.62 -18.70
N VAL A 89 -9.92 -3.97 -17.70
CA VAL A 89 -11.39 -3.86 -17.76
C VAL A 89 -11.98 -3.00 -16.63
N ALA A 90 -11.23 -2.80 -15.56
CA ALA A 90 -11.71 -2.13 -14.34
C ALA A 90 -12.19 -0.71 -14.62
N GLY A 91 -11.46 0.07 -15.40
CA GLY A 91 -11.76 1.48 -15.60
C GLY A 91 -13.16 1.75 -16.12
N GLU A 92 -13.59 1.04 -17.15
CA GLU A 92 -14.94 1.20 -17.77
C GLU A 92 -16.03 0.62 -16.85
N VAL A 93 -15.81 -0.56 -16.28
CA VAL A 93 -16.78 -1.20 -15.39
C VAL A 93 -17.02 -0.36 -14.14
N GLU A 94 -15.98 0.06 -13.46
CA GLU A 94 -16.07 0.87 -12.24
C GLU A 94 -16.76 2.22 -12.50
N LYS A 95 -16.45 2.84 -13.64
CA LYS A 95 -17.13 4.06 -14.08
C LYS A 95 -18.64 3.84 -14.28
N ALA A 96 -19.03 2.76 -14.96
CA ALA A 96 -20.44 2.45 -15.21
C ALA A 96 -21.23 2.26 -13.88
N PHE A 97 -20.64 1.60 -12.88
CA PHE A 97 -21.26 1.49 -11.56
C PHE A 97 -21.39 2.87 -10.88
N ALA A 98 -20.34 3.66 -10.89
CA ALA A 98 -20.38 5.00 -10.30
C ALA A 98 -21.39 5.92 -11.03
N GLU A 99 -21.49 5.86 -12.36
CA GLU A 99 -22.49 6.60 -13.15
C GLU A 99 -23.93 6.16 -12.83
N ALA A 100 -24.13 4.88 -12.48
CA ALA A 100 -25.42 4.34 -12.04
C ALA A 100 -25.76 4.68 -10.59
N GLY A 101 -24.95 5.47 -9.89
CA GLY A 101 -25.18 5.84 -8.49
C GLY A 101 -24.71 4.80 -7.48
N ILE A 102 -23.93 3.80 -7.88
CA ILE A 102 -23.41 2.75 -7.03
C ILE A 102 -21.96 3.06 -6.66
N PRO A 103 -21.63 3.33 -5.39
CA PRO A 103 -20.25 3.56 -4.94
C PRO A 103 -19.32 2.39 -5.23
N VAL A 104 -18.07 2.69 -5.59
CA VAL A 104 -17.04 1.69 -5.93
C VAL A 104 -15.82 1.86 -5.02
N ILE A 105 -15.38 0.78 -4.38
CA ILE A 105 -14.12 0.71 -3.66
C ILE A 105 -13.19 -0.21 -4.45
N SER A 106 -12.20 0.39 -5.12
CA SER A 106 -11.39 -0.26 -6.16
C SER A 106 -9.99 -0.66 -5.66
N ASN A 107 -9.55 -1.87 -6.04
CA ASN A 107 -8.13 -2.27 -5.95
C ASN A 107 -7.36 -2.03 -7.26
N ALA A 108 -8.05 -1.71 -8.36
CA ALA A 108 -7.42 -1.44 -9.66
C ALA A 108 -6.65 -0.11 -9.65
N LYS A 109 -5.69 0.00 -10.57
CA LYS A 109 -4.85 1.20 -10.66
C LYS A 109 -5.50 2.38 -11.40
N ASN A 110 -6.60 2.14 -12.12
CA ASN A 110 -7.15 3.03 -13.15
C ASN A 110 -7.45 4.45 -12.67
N TYR A 111 -7.94 4.60 -11.43
CA TYR A 111 -8.30 5.91 -10.88
C TYR A 111 -7.36 6.42 -9.79
N ARG A 112 -6.25 5.73 -9.49
CA ARG A 112 -5.34 6.10 -8.39
C ARG A 112 -4.69 7.47 -8.58
N THR A 113 -4.43 7.86 -9.83
CA THR A 113 -3.82 9.16 -10.18
C THR A 113 -4.82 10.26 -10.45
N ASP A 114 -6.13 9.96 -10.46
CA ASP A 114 -7.16 10.98 -10.63
C ASP A 114 -7.18 11.90 -9.40
N PRO A 115 -7.07 13.24 -9.57
CA PRO A 115 -6.99 14.18 -8.44
C PRO A 115 -8.26 14.24 -7.59
N LEU A 116 -9.41 13.84 -8.14
CA LEU A 116 -10.70 13.83 -7.43
C LEU A 116 -11.04 12.48 -6.80
N VAL A 117 -10.28 11.43 -7.11
CA VAL A 117 -10.51 10.10 -6.55
C VAL A 117 -9.56 9.86 -5.37
N PRO A 118 -10.08 9.63 -4.15
CA PRO A 118 -9.24 9.31 -3.01
C PRO A 118 -8.38 8.07 -3.26
N LEU A 119 -7.07 8.18 -3.06
CA LEU A 119 -6.16 7.07 -2.87
C LEU A 119 -6.01 6.90 -1.36
N LEU A 120 -6.62 5.87 -0.77
CA LEU A 120 -6.96 5.88 0.64
C LEU A 120 -6.26 4.78 1.44
N ILE A 121 -5.60 5.18 2.52
CA ILE A 121 -5.21 4.34 3.65
C ILE A 121 -5.81 5.00 4.89
N PRO A 122 -6.85 4.42 5.53
CA PRO A 122 -7.55 5.06 6.65
C PRO A 122 -6.66 5.59 7.76
N GLU A 123 -5.55 4.93 8.03
CA GLU A 123 -4.60 5.33 9.08
C GLU A 123 -3.63 6.43 8.64
N VAL A 124 -3.57 6.75 7.35
CA VAL A 124 -2.63 7.74 6.78
C VAL A 124 -3.33 9.05 6.43
N ASN A 125 -4.45 8.95 5.69
CA ASN A 125 -5.12 10.08 5.08
C ASN A 125 -6.65 9.96 5.08
N PRO A 126 -7.28 9.76 6.25
CA PRO A 126 -8.74 9.55 6.34
C PRO A 126 -9.57 10.75 5.87
N ASP A 127 -9.01 11.94 5.87
CA ASP A 127 -9.60 13.19 5.40
C ASP A 127 -9.76 13.26 3.88
N HIS A 128 -8.96 12.49 3.12
CA HIS A 128 -9.09 12.45 1.65
C HIS A 128 -10.46 11.94 1.18
N ILE A 129 -11.27 11.31 2.03
CA ILE A 129 -12.66 10.96 1.71
C ILE A 129 -13.52 12.17 1.32
N GLU A 130 -13.14 13.39 1.71
CA GLU A 130 -13.87 14.60 1.36
C GLU A 130 -13.81 14.92 -0.13
N LEU A 131 -12.83 14.34 -0.87
CA LEU A 131 -12.78 14.43 -2.33
C LEU A 131 -14.00 13.81 -3.01
N ILE A 132 -14.70 12.87 -2.34
CA ILE A 132 -15.93 12.25 -2.86
C ILE A 132 -16.96 13.31 -3.23
N ASP A 133 -17.08 14.39 -2.44
CA ASP A 133 -18.04 15.47 -2.68
C ASP A 133 -17.76 16.27 -3.95
N ARG A 134 -16.54 16.14 -4.49
CA ARG A 134 -16.09 16.82 -5.73
C ARG A 134 -16.26 15.96 -6.97
N GLN A 135 -16.50 14.65 -6.81
CA GLN A 135 -16.72 13.74 -7.93
C GLN A 135 -18.07 14.01 -8.61
N ARG A 136 -18.17 13.69 -9.89
CA ARG A 136 -19.35 13.94 -10.71
C ARG A 136 -19.64 12.76 -11.66
N PHE A 137 -19.55 11.52 -11.10
CA PHE A 137 -19.91 10.33 -11.87
C PHE A 137 -21.45 10.25 -12.05
N SER A 138 -22.21 10.34 -10.98
CA SER A 138 -23.69 10.39 -11.03
C SER A 138 -24.23 11.81 -10.86
N ALA A 139 -25.40 12.08 -11.40
CA ALA A 139 -26.01 13.40 -11.38
C ALA A 139 -26.42 13.85 -9.96
N ASP A 140 -26.79 12.89 -9.11
CA ASP A 140 -27.24 13.11 -7.72
C ASP A 140 -26.08 13.01 -6.71
N GLY A 141 -24.85 12.67 -7.17
CA GLY A 141 -23.68 12.50 -6.32
C GLY A 141 -23.66 11.20 -5.51
N SER A 142 -24.62 10.28 -5.74
CA SER A 142 -24.68 8.99 -5.03
C SER A 142 -23.55 8.02 -5.45
N GLY A 143 -23.08 8.12 -6.70
CA GLY A 143 -22.03 7.26 -7.23
C GLY A 143 -20.67 7.95 -7.24
N TRP A 144 -19.67 7.24 -6.72
CA TRP A 144 -18.31 7.71 -6.61
C TRP A 144 -17.33 6.53 -6.57
N ILE A 145 -16.03 6.83 -6.71
CA ILE A 145 -14.94 5.85 -6.67
C ILE A 145 -13.96 6.25 -5.57
N VAL A 146 -13.54 5.27 -4.77
CA VAL A 146 -12.39 5.34 -3.85
C VAL A 146 -11.42 4.22 -4.22
N THR A 147 -10.12 4.47 -4.20
CA THR A 147 -9.11 3.51 -4.59
C THR A 147 -8.20 3.11 -3.44
N ASN A 148 -7.81 1.83 -3.42
CA ASN A 148 -6.71 1.34 -2.63
C ASN A 148 -5.37 1.61 -3.33
N PRO A 149 -4.29 1.90 -2.61
CA PRO A 149 -2.97 2.00 -3.19
C PRO A 149 -2.36 0.66 -3.60
N ASN A 150 -1.22 0.74 -4.28
CA ASN A 150 -0.37 -0.39 -4.56
C ASN A 150 0.05 -1.12 -3.27
N CYS A 151 0.07 -2.45 -3.31
CA CYS A 151 0.33 -3.27 -2.12
C CYS A 151 1.72 -3.07 -1.50
N ALA A 152 2.73 -2.61 -2.26
CA ALA A 152 4.04 -2.23 -1.73
C ALA A 152 4.07 -0.76 -1.27
N ALA A 153 3.24 0.12 -1.87
CA ALA A 153 3.10 1.50 -1.40
C ALA A 153 2.45 1.59 -0.01
N VAL A 154 1.60 0.62 0.37
CA VAL A 154 0.94 0.60 1.70
C VAL A 154 1.94 0.56 2.85
N PRO A 155 2.81 -0.45 3.02
CA PRO A 155 3.78 -0.47 4.12
C PRO A 155 4.78 0.69 4.03
N LEU A 156 5.09 1.17 2.84
CA LEU A 156 5.94 2.35 2.66
C LEU A 156 5.26 3.60 3.24
N ALA A 157 4.03 3.92 2.83
CA ALA A 157 3.30 5.07 3.32
C ALA A 157 3.02 5.01 4.82
N MET A 158 2.70 3.83 5.35
CA MET A 158 2.48 3.61 6.79
C MET A 158 3.71 3.97 7.64
N THR A 159 4.92 3.71 7.14
CA THR A 159 6.16 4.07 7.84
C THR A 159 6.62 5.49 7.53
N LEU A 160 6.34 6.01 6.33
CA LEU A 160 6.69 7.37 5.96
C LEU A 160 5.78 8.41 6.64
N LYS A 161 4.50 8.10 6.91
CA LYS A 161 3.56 9.06 7.54
C LYS A 161 4.09 9.65 8.85
N PRO A 162 4.43 8.86 9.89
CA PRO A 162 4.98 9.42 11.11
C PRO A 162 6.31 10.16 10.90
N LEU A 163 7.17 9.69 10.00
CA LEU A 163 8.43 10.35 9.68
C LEU A 163 8.21 11.69 8.98
N HIS A 164 7.25 11.74 8.04
CA HIS A 164 6.93 12.95 7.31
C HIS A 164 6.33 14.03 8.22
N ASP A 165 5.42 13.65 9.09
CA ASP A 165 4.79 14.57 10.05
C ASP A 165 5.82 15.15 11.03
N ALA A 166 6.70 14.31 11.57
CA ALA A 166 7.68 14.72 12.57
C ALA A 166 8.89 15.48 11.99
N TYR A 167 9.42 14.99 10.87
CA TYR A 167 10.71 15.45 10.35
C TYR A 167 10.67 16.01 8.93
N GLY A 168 9.60 15.78 8.14
CA GLY A 168 9.60 15.96 6.69
C GLY A 168 10.47 14.91 5.99
N VAL A 169 9.94 14.28 4.96
CA VAL A 169 10.71 13.36 4.11
C VAL A 169 11.32 14.15 2.97
N ARG A 170 12.64 14.02 2.77
CA ARG A 170 13.38 14.69 1.68
C ARG A 170 13.61 13.75 0.48
N SER A 171 13.92 12.49 0.72
CA SER A 171 14.09 11.49 -0.34
C SER A 171 14.01 10.07 0.22
N VAL A 172 13.62 9.12 -0.65
CA VAL A 172 13.49 7.71 -0.31
C VAL A 172 14.15 6.86 -1.37
N VAL A 173 14.92 5.85 -0.94
CA VAL A 173 15.36 4.73 -1.79
C VAL A 173 14.76 3.46 -1.22
N VAL A 174 14.07 2.70 -2.05
CA VAL A 174 13.36 1.49 -1.61
C VAL A 174 13.59 0.32 -2.56
N THR A 175 13.92 -0.83 -2.00
CA THR A 175 13.89 -2.11 -2.72
C THR A 175 12.78 -2.97 -2.15
N SER A 176 11.82 -3.37 -2.98
CA SER A 176 10.72 -4.25 -2.60
C SER A 176 11.00 -5.69 -3.02
N MET A 177 10.92 -6.61 -2.05
CA MET A 177 10.96 -8.06 -2.23
C MET A 177 9.53 -8.58 -2.16
N GLN A 178 8.90 -8.70 -3.34
CA GLN A 178 7.47 -8.94 -3.44
C GLN A 178 7.13 -10.41 -3.53
N ALA A 179 6.15 -10.81 -2.74
CA ALA A 179 5.59 -12.16 -2.69
C ALA A 179 4.89 -12.57 -3.99
N THR A 180 4.89 -13.85 -4.31
CA THR A 180 4.32 -14.43 -5.53
C THR A 180 2.81 -14.23 -5.65
N SER A 181 2.07 -14.20 -4.53
CA SER A 181 0.63 -13.94 -4.53
C SER A 181 0.26 -12.55 -5.08
N GLY A 182 1.19 -11.60 -5.11
CA GLY A 182 1.00 -10.30 -5.75
C GLY A 182 0.85 -10.35 -7.27
N ALA A 183 1.22 -11.46 -7.91
CA ALA A 183 0.99 -11.69 -9.34
C ALA A 183 -0.43 -12.19 -9.67
N GLY A 184 -1.28 -12.38 -8.66
CA GLY A 184 -2.58 -13.02 -8.84
C GLY A 184 -2.45 -14.54 -9.06
N TYR A 185 -3.58 -15.19 -9.43
CA TYR A 185 -3.57 -16.62 -9.77
C TYR A 185 -3.63 -16.79 -11.30
N PRO A 186 -2.87 -17.69 -11.91
CA PRO A 186 -2.03 -18.75 -11.33
C PRO A 186 -0.66 -18.31 -10.80
N GLY A 187 -0.33 -17.03 -10.83
CA GLY A 187 0.93 -16.51 -10.30
C GLY A 187 2.08 -16.58 -11.29
N VAL A 188 3.29 -16.65 -10.76
CA VAL A 188 4.55 -16.81 -11.53
C VAL A 188 4.77 -18.30 -11.77
N ALA A 189 5.27 -18.66 -12.96
CA ALA A 189 5.62 -20.05 -13.26
C ALA A 189 6.67 -20.56 -12.26
N SER A 190 6.49 -21.79 -11.77
CA SER A 190 7.30 -22.33 -10.67
C SER A 190 8.81 -22.34 -10.98
N LEU A 191 9.20 -22.66 -12.21
CA LEU A 191 10.59 -22.68 -12.63
C LEU A 191 11.23 -21.28 -12.76
N ASP A 192 10.41 -20.24 -12.90
CA ASP A 192 10.92 -18.87 -12.96
C ASP A 192 11.26 -18.32 -11.58
N ILE A 193 10.62 -18.84 -10.51
CA ILE A 193 10.75 -18.27 -9.17
C ILE A 193 11.42 -19.20 -8.15
N LEU A 194 11.31 -20.53 -8.28
CA LEU A 194 11.93 -21.45 -7.33
C LEU A 194 13.45 -21.41 -7.44
N GLY A 195 14.11 -21.05 -6.34
CA GLY A 195 15.56 -20.90 -6.30
C GLY A 195 16.07 -19.65 -7.06
N ASN A 196 15.18 -18.70 -7.35
CA ASN A 196 15.49 -17.51 -8.15
C ASN A 196 14.89 -16.23 -7.56
N VAL A 197 15.40 -15.08 -7.98
CA VAL A 197 14.84 -13.74 -7.75
C VAL A 197 14.67 -13.05 -9.09
N ILE A 198 13.44 -12.60 -9.38
CA ILE A 198 13.16 -11.86 -10.62
C ILE A 198 13.37 -10.37 -10.32
N PRO A 199 14.32 -9.66 -10.96
CA PRO A 199 14.71 -8.30 -10.59
C PRO A 199 13.79 -7.21 -11.16
N TYR A 200 12.65 -7.58 -11.75
CA TYR A 200 11.73 -6.65 -12.39
C TYR A 200 10.29 -7.13 -12.33
N ILE A 201 9.38 -6.23 -11.99
CA ILE A 201 7.92 -6.43 -12.06
C ILE A 201 7.34 -5.30 -12.91
N PRO A 202 6.72 -5.60 -14.07
CA PRO A 202 6.24 -4.57 -15.00
C PRO A 202 5.36 -3.51 -14.35
N GLY A 203 5.76 -2.23 -14.47
CA GLY A 203 5.01 -1.08 -13.98
C GLY A 203 4.86 -0.99 -12.46
N GLU A 204 5.62 -1.77 -11.68
CA GLU A 204 5.51 -1.77 -10.22
C GLU A 204 6.30 -0.63 -9.60
N GLU A 205 7.49 -0.36 -10.10
CA GLU A 205 8.37 0.71 -9.61
C GLU A 205 7.69 2.08 -9.67
N SER A 206 7.09 2.42 -10.81
CA SER A 206 6.41 3.71 -11.00
C SER A 206 5.26 3.95 -10.00
N LYS A 207 4.55 2.89 -9.58
CA LYS A 207 3.50 3.01 -8.55
C LYS A 207 4.10 3.30 -7.18
N ILE A 208 5.19 2.60 -6.82
CA ILE A 208 5.88 2.79 -5.55
C ILE A 208 6.51 4.20 -5.48
N GLU A 209 6.92 4.73 -6.62
CA GLU A 209 7.52 6.07 -6.72
C GLU A 209 6.49 7.20 -6.66
N GLN A 210 5.31 7.03 -7.26
CA GLN A 210 4.30 8.08 -7.41
C GLN A 210 3.27 8.10 -6.27
N GLU A 211 2.76 6.93 -5.86
CA GLU A 211 1.66 6.87 -4.91
C GLU A 211 1.94 7.49 -3.53
N PRO A 212 3.17 7.44 -2.96
CA PRO A 212 3.47 8.07 -1.68
C PRO A 212 3.23 9.58 -1.65
N GLY A 213 3.50 10.29 -2.75
CA GLY A 213 3.24 11.73 -2.85
C GLY A 213 1.76 12.07 -2.64
N LYS A 214 0.87 11.33 -3.27
CA LYS A 214 -0.58 11.48 -3.10
C LYS A 214 -1.09 10.97 -1.76
N LEU A 215 -0.53 9.87 -1.24
CA LEU A 215 -0.92 9.31 0.07
C LEU A 215 -0.56 10.22 1.24
N LEU A 216 0.53 10.98 1.13
CA LEU A 216 0.99 11.94 2.14
C LEU A 216 0.61 13.38 1.79
N ALA A 217 -0.30 13.58 0.82
CA ALA A 217 -0.77 14.88 0.42
C ALA A 217 -1.56 15.57 1.54
N GLU A 218 -1.53 16.88 1.55
CA GLU A 218 -2.39 17.72 2.38
C GLU A 218 -3.68 18.05 1.62
N LEU A 219 -4.82 17.82 2.25
CA LEU A 219 -6.11 18.22 1.70
C LEU A 219 -6.37 19.71 2.00
N THR A 220 -6.58 20.50 0.96
CA THR A 220 -6.88 21.92 1.04
C THR A 220 -8.24 22.25 0.41
N GLU A 221 -8.69 23.49 0.54
CA GLU A 221 -9.92 23.95 -0.12
C GLU A 221 -9.84 23.82 -1.64
N ASP A 222 -8.65 23.94 -2.24
CA ASP A 222 -8.43 23.85 -3.68
C ASP A 222 -8.24 22.39 -4.18
N GLY A 223 -7.98 21.43 -3.30
CA GLY A 223 -7.72 20.03 -3.62
C GLY A 223 -6.55 19.46 -2.84
N LEU A 224 -5.94 18.39 -3.37
CA LEU A 224 -4.76 17.79 -2.80
C LEU A 224 -3.49 18.54 -3.20
N VAL A 225 -2.69 18.88 -2.21
CA VAL A 225 -1.31 19.32 -2.40
C VAL A 225 -0.41 18.13 -2.11
N GLU A 226 0.10 17.47 -3.15
CA GLU A 226 0.92 16.28 -3.00
C GLU A 226 2.23 16.57 -2.28
N ALA A 227 2.66 15.64 -1.41
CA ALA A 227 3.96 15.70 -0.77
C ALA A 227 5.06 15.54 -1.83
N SER A 228 5.98 16.50 -1.90
CA SER A 228 7.00 16.57 -2.93
C SER A 228 8.34 16.06 -2.41
N PHE A 229 8.63 14.78 -2.63
CA PHE A 229 9.96 14.18 -2.40
C PHE A 229 10.22 13.07 -3.40
N PRO A 230 11.46 12.93 -3.90
CA PRO A 230 11.81 11.85 -4.83
C PRO A 230 11.81 10.49 -4.12
N VAL A 231 11.23 9.51 -4.78
CA VAL A 231 11.30 8.10 -4.40
C VAL A 231 11.96 7.34 -5.55
N GLN A 232 13.01 6.59 -5.26
CA GLN A 232 13.64 5.67 -6.20
C GLN A 232 13.32 4.24 -5.77
N ALA A 233 12.61 3.49 -6.61
CA ALA A 233 12.20 2.14 -6.32
C ALA A 233 12.90 1.10 -7.18
N THR A 234 13.13 -0.09 -6.61
CA THR A 234 13.46 -1.32 -7.31
C THR A 234 12.49 -2.40 -6.88
N ALA A 235 11.76 -2.99 -7.83
CA ALA A 235 10.77 -4.01 -7.55
C ALA A 235 11.24 -5.39 -7.99
N THR A 236 11.39 -6.30 -7.03
CA THR A 236 11.83 -7.68 -7.26
C THR A 236 10.74 -8.67 -6.84
N ARG A 237 10.65 -9.81 -7.54
CA ARG A 237 9.81 -10.95 -7.12
C ARG A 237 10.68 -11.98 -6.45
N VAL A 238 10.25 -12.42 -5.25
CA VAL A 238 10.96 -13.41 -4.43
C VAL A 238 10.09 -14.66 -4.20
N PRO A 239 10.70 -15.84 -3.89
CA PRO A 239 9.96 -17.09 -3.67
C PRO A 239 9.28 -17.13 -2.30
N VAL A 240 8.47 -16.12 -2.01
CA VAL A 240 7.64 -15.97 -0.80
C VAL A 240 6.18 -15.97 -1.22
N ILE A 241 5.31 -16.65 -0.49
CA ILE A 241 3.88 -16.74 -0.87
C ILE A 241 3.16 -15.43 -0.59
N ASN A 242 3.20 -14.94 0.66
CA ASN A 242 2.55 -13.71 1.12
C ASN A 242 3.54 -12.83 1.89
N GLY A 243 3.26 -11.52 1.91
CA GLY A 243 4.06 -10.52 2.61
C GLY A 243 5.08 -9.84 1.71
N HIS A 244 4.84 -8.57 1.37
CA HIS A 244 5.83 -7.73 0.68
C HIS A 244 6.77 -7.13 1.69
N LEU A 245 8.06 -7.43 1.55
CA LEU A 245 9.13 -6.92 2.40
C LEU A 245 9.86 -5.80 1.66
N LEU A 246 10.04 -4.66 2.32
CA LEU A 246 10.72 -3.49 1.75
C LEU A 246 11.94 -3.14 2.57
N SER A 247 13.09 -2.97 1.89
CA SER A 247 14.27 -2.31 2.46
C SER A 247 14.20 -0.83 2.09
N VAL A 248 14.11 0.03 3.09
CA VAL A 248 13.89 1.47 2.93
C VAL A 248 15.09 2.24 3.47
N SER A 249 15.57 3.21 2.71
CA SER A 249 16.52 4.22 3.15
C SER A 249 15.91 5.60 2.94
N VAL A 250 15.88 6.43 3.98
CA VAL A 250 15.17 7.72 3.97
C VAL A 250 16.08 8.86 4.44
N SER A 251 16.04 9.97 3.71
CA SER A 251 16.58 11.25 4.14
C SER A 251 15.45 12.15 4.62
N LEU A 252 15.69 12.85 5.72
CA LEU A 252 14.74 13.71 6.40
C LEU A 252 15.15 15.17 6.23
N GLU A 253 14.21 16.11 6.35
CA GLU A 253 14.47 17.54 6.20
C GLU A 253 14.93 18.18 7.50
N ARG A 254 14.28 17.85 8.62
CA ARG A 254 14.48 18.47 9.93
C ARG A 254 15.16 17.50 10.91
N VAL A 255 16.48 17.34 10.78
CA VAL A 255 17.29 16.57 11.72
C VAL A 255 18.20 17.52 12.50
N ARG A 256 18.15 17.47 13.84
CA ARG A 256 19.00 18.30 14.70
C ARG A 256 20.48 17.99 14.48
N GLY A 257 21.28 19.02 14.17
CA GLY A 257 22.73 18.90 13.98
C GLY A 257 23.16 18.35 12.63
N ASP A 258 22.27 18.25 11.65
CA ASP A 258 22.63 17.81 10.30
C ASP A 258 23.33 18.92 9.50
N ALA A 259 24.64 18.79 9.34
CA ALA A 259 25.44 19.64 8.43
C ALA A 259 25.15 19.35 6.93
N ARG A 260 24.37 18.29 6.60
CA ARG A 260 23.99 17.90 5.24
C ARG A 260 22.84 18.74 4.66
N GLY A 261 22.26 19.64 5.45
CA GLY A 261 21.17 20.55 5.06
C GLY A 261 21.58 21.82 4.30
N GLY A 262 22.82 21.93 3.84
CA GLY A 262 23.28 23.06 3.01
C GLY A 262 22.79 22.95 1.57
N SER A 263 21.93 23.88 1.17
CA SER A 263 21.49 24.33 -0.15
C SER A 263 21.69 23.38 -1.34
N ALA A 264 20.63 23.11 -2.06
CA ALA A 264 20.67 22.61 -3.44
C ALA A 264 21.46 23.60 -4.34
N GLY A 265 22.77 23.39 -4.41
CA GLY A 265 23.65 24.05 -5.38
C GLY A 265 23.61 23.27 -6.68
N GLY A 266 23.26 23.95 -7.79
CA GLY A 266 23.14 23.39 -9.10
C GLY A 266 24.39 22.62 -9.55
N TYR A 267 24.18 21.55 -10.30
CA TYR A 267 25.21 20.89 -11.08
C TYR A 267 25.70 21.88 -12.15
N GLY A 268 26.78 22.60 -11.85
CA GLY A 268 27.57 23.33 -12.83
C GLY A 268 28.48 22.33 -13.53
N ALA A 269 28.37 22.21 -14.85
CA ALA A 269 29.33 21.55 -15.69
C ALA A 269 30.68 22.26 -15.51
N GLY A 270 31.66 21.62 -14.87
CA GLY A 270 33.03 22.08 -14.73
C GLY A 270 33.89 21.47 -15.82
N ASP A 271 34.51 22.37 -16.55
CA ASP A 271 35.42 22.25 -17.69
C ASP A 271 36.64 21.38 -17.38
N ALA A 272 37.06 20.61 -18.35
CA ALA A 272 38.28 19.81 -18.31
C ALA A 272 39.51 20.72 -18.47
N GLY A 273 40.42 20.68 -17.50
CA GLY A 273 41.70 21.40 -17.53
C GLY A 273 42.85 20.54 -17.00
N ASP A 274 43.58 20.07 -17.93
CA ASP A 274 45.01 19.80 -18.10
C ASP A 274 45.90 19.20 -16.98
N ALA A 275 46.70 18.27 -17.43
CA ALA A 275 47.63 17.43 -16.70
C ALA A 275 48.88 18.20 -16.22
N GLY A 276 49.40 17.79 -15.05
CA GLY A 276 50.73 18.18 -14.54
C GLY A 276 51.34 17.01 -13.79
N ASP A 277 52.37 16.44 -14.40
CA ASP A 277 53.28 15.40 -13.95
C ASP A 277 54.15 15.81 -12.76
N GLY A 278 54.45 14.88 -11.85
CA GLY A 278 55.43 15.11 -10.79
C GLY A 278 55.47 14.04 -9.71
N GLY A 279 56.30 13.00 -9.90
CA GLY A 279 56.48 11.91 -8.97
C GLY A 279 57.18 12.25 -7.65
N SER A 280 56.99 11.41 -6.65
CA SER A 280 58.06 10.90 -5.76
C SER A 280 57.55 9.84 -4.80
N ALA A 281 58.30 8.78 -4.65
CA ALA A 281 58.07 7.65 -3.74
C ALA A 281 58.38 8.02 -2.29
N GLY A 282 57.72 7.37 -1.33
CA GLY A 282 58.16 7.38 0.06
C GLY A 282 57.16 6.83 1.07
N GLY A 283 57.42 5.61 1.56
CA GLY A 283 57.31 5.22 2.95
C GLY A 283 55.92 4.99 3.55
N GLY A 284 55.65 3.75 3.92
CA GLY A 284 54.46 3.31 4.66
C GLY A 284 54.34 3.91 6.07
N SER A 285 53.11 4.01 6.51
CA SER A 285 52.71 3.88 7.90
C SER A 285 51.22 3.62 7.96
N ASP A 286 50.85 2.58 8.67
CA ASP A 286 49.49 2.29 9.10
C ASP A 286 48.79 3.57 9.59
N ALA A 287 47.83 4.07 8.84
CA ALA A 287 46.92 5.07 9.30
C ALA A 287 45.55 4.42 9.46
N GLY A 288 45.24 4.11 10.71
CA GLY A 288 43.88 3.72 11.13
C GLY A 288 42.85 4.70 10.58
N ILE A 289 41.85 4.18 9.89
CA ILE A 289 40.68 4.92 9.45
C ILE A 289 39.89 5.30 10.70
N GLY A 290 40.34 6.29 11.41
CA GLY A 290 39.65 6.97 12.51
C GLY A 290 38.84 8.14 12.00
N GLY A 291 37.78 7.88 11.26
CA GLY A 291 36.73 8.81 10.97
C GLY A 291 35.74 8.87 12.14
N SER A 292 36.12 9.52 13.26
CA SER A 292 35.19 9.95 14.31
C SER A 292 34.33 11.10 13.78
N ALA A 293 33.35 10.78 12.95
CA ALA A 293 32.34 11.74 12.50
C ALA A 293 30.99 11.34 13.11
N ASN A 294 30.62 12.03 14.19
CA ASN A 294 29.25 12.21 14.70
C ASN A 294 28.48 10.92 15.08
N VAL A 295 29.12 10.01 15.84
CA VAL A 295 28.50 8.76 16.33
C VAL A 295 27.34 9.04 17.30
N GLY A 296 27.31 10.19 18.00
CA GLY A 296 26.25 10.53 18.96
C GLY A 296 24.92 10.98 18.34
N GLY A 297 24.93 11.63 17.18
CA GLY A 297 23.71 12.19 16.57
C GLY A 297 22.85 11.13 15.85
N GLY A 298 23.50 10.16 15.20
CA GLY A 298 22.81 9.06 14.51
C GLY A 298 22.07 8.11 15.44
N ASP A 299 22.67 7.77 16.56
CA ASP A 299 22.08 6.90 17.58
C ASP A 299 20.92 7.56 18.31
N GLN A 300 20.96 8.89 18.48
CA GLN A 300 19.86 9.64 19.06
C GLN A 300 18.65 9.65 18.11
N LEU A 301 18.85 9.94 16.83
CA LEU A 301 17.78 9.91 15.83
C LEU A 301 17.12 8.54 15.73
N VAL A 302 17.92 7.46 15.78
CA VAL A 302 17.41 6.07 15.76
C VAL A 302 16.48 5.84 16.96
N ARG A 303 16.87 6.24 18.18
CA ARG A 303 16.00 6.12 19.36
C ARG A 303 14.73 6.94 19.24
N GLU A 304 14.83 8.20 18.83
CA GLU A 304 13.67 9.08 18.63
C GLU A 304 12.68 8.50 17.61
N VAL A 305 13.16 7.94 16.52
CA VAL A 305 12.31 7.32 15.49
C VAL A 305 11.75 5.97 15.94
N GLN A 306 12.49 5.19 16.73
CA GLN A 306 11.94 3.98 17.33
C GLN A 306 10.76 4.33 18.26
N GLU A 307 10.95 5.27 19.18
CA GLU A 307 9.89 5.76 20.06
C GLU A 307 8.69 6.32 19.26
N LEU A 308 8.95 7.02 18.17
CA LEU A 308 7.91 7.52 17.26
C LEU A 308 7.08 6.38 16.68
N PHE A 309 7.70 5.31 16.15
CA PHE A 309 6.98 4.16 15.60
C PHE A 309 6.19 3.40 16.67
N GLU A 310 6.75 3.24 17.87
CA GLU A 310 6.10 2.55 18.98
C GLU A 310 4.90 3.33 19.57
N SER A 311 5.02 4.65 19.62
CA SER A 311 4.01 5.55 20.17
C SER A 311 3.01 6.07 19.15
N TRP A 312 3.25 5.83 17.85
CA TRP A 312 2.39 6.37 16.78
C TRP A 312 0.94 5.91 16.93
N ARG A 313 0.02 6.87 16.84
CA ARG A 313 -1.41 6.66 16.92
C ARG A 313 -2.06 6.95 15.57
N SER A 314 -2.92 6.05 15.16
CA SER A 314 -3.69 6.21 13.93
C SER A 314 -4.78 7.28 14.10
N PRO A 315 -5.03 8.14 13.10
CA PRO A 315 -6.13 9.11 13.14
C PRO A 315 -7.52 8.47 13.15
N ILE A 316 -7.64 7.16 12.89
CA ILE A 316 -8.90 6.42 13.00
C ILE A 316 -9.05 5.69 14.34
N GLU A 317 -8.10 5.85 15.26
CA GLU A 317 -8.21 5.29 16.61
C GLU A 317 -9.50 5.80 17.28
N GLY A 318 -10.26 4.91 17.89
CA GLY A 318 -11.53 5.26 18.53
C GLY A 318 -12.76 5.20 17.62
N LEU A 319 -12.61 5.00 16.29
CA LEU A 319 -13.76 4.76 15.40
C LEU A 319 -14.32 3.33 15.52
N ASN A 320 -13.62 2.44 16.20
CA ASN A 320 -13.99 1.04 16.40
C ASN A 320 -14.33 0.30 15.09
N LEU A 321 -13.51 0.53 14.06
CA LEU A 321 -13.66 -0.13 12.77
C LEU A 321 -13.32 -1.63 12.93
N PRO A 322 -14.21 -2.56 12.51
CA PRO A 322 -14.04 -3.98 12.77
C PRO A 322 -12.73 -4.60 12.24
N SER A 323 -12.25 -4.13 11.10
CA SER A 323 -11.02 -4.63 10.47
C SER A 323 -9.77 -3.84 10.86
N ALA A 324 -9.90 -2.77 11.65
CA ALA A 324 -8.75 -1.99 12.08
C ALA A 324 -7.89 -2.79 13.07
N PRO A 325 -6.58 -2.91 12.85
CA PRO A 325 -5.69 -3.56 13.80
C PRO A 325 -5.52 -2.69 15.05
N ASN A 326 -5.31 -3.32 16.21
CA ASN A 326 -5.06 -2.59 17.46
C ASN A 326 -3.82 -1.70 17.39
N LYS A 327 -2.77 -2.19 16.72
CA LYS A 327 -1.56 -1.44 16.39
C LYS A 327 -1.30 -1.56 14.88
N PRO A 328 -1.65 -0.57 14.09
CA PRO A 328 -1.49 -0.64 12.63
C PRO A 328 -0.02 -0.59 12.19
N LEU A 329 0.85 -0.02 13.00
CA LEU A 329 2.30 -0.01 12.84
C LEU A 329 2.94 -0.63 14.10
N LEU A 330 3.77 -1.67 13.93
CA LEU A 330 4.48 -2.32 15.03
C LEU A 330 5.98 -2.37 14.74
N TYR A 331 6.76 -1.78 15.65
CA TYR A 331 8.22 -1.92 15.67
C TYR A 331 8.64 -3.23 16.34
N HIS A 332 9.49 -3.99 15.66
CA HIS A 332 10.10 -5.22 16.15
C HIS A 332 11.55 -4.97 16.54
N GLU A 333 11.88 -5.16 17.81
CA GLU A 333 13.26 -5.04 18.32
C GLU A 333 14.16 -6.20 17.86
N ASN A 334 13.56 -7.36 17.56
CA ASN A 334 14.28 -8.52 17.08
C ASN A 334 15.03 -8.20 15.78
N PRO A 335 16.37 -8.32 15.73
CA PRO A 335 17.16 -7.99 14.54
C PRO A 335 16.87 -8.88 13.32
N PHE A 336 16.13 -9.98 13.50
CA PHE A 336 15.68 -10.86 12.42
C PHE A 336 14.25 -10.57 11.95
N ALA A 337 13.57 -9.57 12.50
CA ALA A 337 12.21 -9.17 12.10
C ALA A 337 12.24 -7.86 11.30
N PRO A 338 11.19 -7.61 10.45
CA PRO A 338 10.09 -8.53 10.13
C PRO A 338 10.48 -9.61 9.12
N GLN A 339 9.77 -10.74 9.14
CA GLN A 339 9.90 -11.82 8.16
C GLN A 339 8.51 -12.20 7.62
N PRO A 340 8.31 -12.34 6.29
CA PRO A 340 7.00 -12.65 5.72
C PRO A 340 6.33 -13.88 6.32
N ARG A 341 7.06 -15.00 6.44
CA ARG A 341 6.53 -16.26 6.97
C ARG A 341 5.99 -16.16 8.40
N MET A 342 6.55 -15.26 9.21
CA MET A 342 6.27 -15.19 10.65
C MET A 342 5.32 -14.05 11.01
N HIS A 343 5.35 -12.97 10.25
CA HIS A 343 4.73 -11.72 10.67
C HIS A 343 3.65 -11.21 9.67
N ALA A 344 3.51 -11.87 8.48
CA ALA A 344 2.54 -11.39 7.48
C ALA A 344 1.09 -11.45 7.99
N ASP A 345 0.75 -12.46 8.80
CA ASP A 345 -0.60 -12.70 9.31
C ASP A 345 -0.90 -12.01 10.65
N GLU A 346 0.01 -11.18 11.17
CA GLU A 346 -0.23 -10.43 12.41
C GLU A 346 -1.48 -9.56 12.31
N GLU A 347 -2.29 -9.55 13.38
CA GLU A 347 -3.61 -8.87 13.42
C GLU A 347 -4.49 -9.22 12.20
N GLY A 348 -4.53 -10.51 11.86
CA GLY A 348 -5.29 -10.96 10.70
C GLY A 348 -4.75 -10.49 9.35
N GLY A 349 -3.46 -10.13 9.28
CA GLY A 349 -2.79 -9.60 8.09
C GLY A 349 -3.00 -8.09 7.87
N MET A 350 -3.56 -7.38 8.85
CA MET A 350 -3.84 -5.93 8.74
C MET A 350 -2.72 -5.05 9.31
N ARG A 351 -1.74 -5.63 10.00
CA ARG A 351 -0.62 -4.89 10.58
C ARG A 351 0.48 -4.60 9.55
N THR A 352 1.11 -3.44 9.70
CA THR A 352 2.41 -3.14 9.09
C THR A 352 3.49 -3.35 10.13
N ALA A 353 4.43 -4.23 9.84
CA ALA A 353 5.58 -4.50 10.69
C ALA A 353 6.79 -3.67 10.23
N VAL A 354 7.54 -3.11 11.17
CA VAL A 354 8.79 -2.40 10.91
C VAL A 354 9.87 -2.89 11.87
N GLY A 355 11.11 -2.96 11.41
CA GLY A 355 12.26 -3.35 12.22
C GLY A 355 13.58 -3.01 11.55
N ARG A 356 14.69 -3.44 12.11
CA ARG A 356 16.02 -3.18 11.53
C ARG A 356 16.33 -1.68 11.37
N LEU A 357 15.73 -0.83 12.20
CA LEU A 357 15.98 0.59 12.18
C LEU A 357 17.43 0.88 12.60
N ARG A 358 18.14 1.64 11.79
CA ARG A 358 19.53 2.02 12.03
C ARG A 358 19.87 3.33 11.34
N SER A 359 20.90 3.98 11.82
CA SER A 359 21.52 5.12 11.15
C SER A 359 22.11 4.69 9.79
N GLY A 360 21.94 5.51 8.78
CA GLY A 360 22.48 5.32 7.44
C GLY A 360 23.71 6.19 7.18
N SER A 361 24.65 5.70 6.35
CA SER A 361 25.82 6.47 5.94
C SER A 361 25.52 7.44 4.79
N VAL A 362 24.59 7.09 3.91
CA VAL A 362 24.15 7.88 2.75
C VAL A 362 22.89 8.66 3.03
N HIS A 363 21.89 7.97 3.58
CA HIS A 363 20.62 8.53 4.06
C HIS A 363 20.64 8.60 5.58
N HIS A 364 19.73 9.36 6.18
CA HIS A 364 19.69 9.51 7.64
C HIS A 364 19.36 8.19 8.33
N LEU A 365 18.40 7.44 7.80
CA LEU A 365 17.89 6.20 8.36
C LEU A 365 17.79 5.10 7.31
N SER A 366 17.92 3.86 7.76
CA SER A 366 17.54 2.67 7.01
C SER A 366 16.75 1.73 7.92
N TYR A 367 15.71 1.11 7.38
CA TYR A 367 14.86 0.15 8.08
C TYR A 367 14.25 -0.86 7.12
N VAL A 368 13.63 -1.88 7.66
CA VAL A 368 12.85 -2.87 6.90
C VAL A 368 11.40 -2.78 7.34
N THR A 369 10.47 -2.73 6.38
CA THR A 369 9.04 -2.77 6.65
C THR A 369 8.36 -3.85 5.82
N MET A 370 7.20 -4.30 6.28
CA MET A 370 6.44 -5.36 5.63
C MET A 370 4.95 -5.26 5.92
N ALA A 371 4.13 -5.65 4.95
CA ALA A 371 2.70 -5.88 5.14
C ALA A 371 2.21 -7.07 4.30
N HIS A 372 1.09 -7.67 4.70
CA HIS A 372 0.42 -8.72 3.91
C HIS A 372 -0.18 -8.11 2.64
N ASN A 373 0.36 -8.48 1.49
CA ASN A 373 0.06 -7.84 0.21
C ASN A 373 -1.37 -8.05 -0.30
N THR A 374 -2.01 -9.20 -0.02
CA THR A 374 -3.37 -9.50 -0.48
C THR A 374 -4.45 -9.20 0.57
N ILE A 375 -4.06 -8.93 1.82
CA ILE A 375 -4.97 -8.49 2.88
C ILE A 375 -4.79 -6.99 3.11
N ARG A 376 -3.75 -6.56 3.83
CA ARG A 376 -3.50 -5.14 4.09
C ARG A 376 -3.34 -4.32 2.80
N GLY A 377 -2.60 -4.87 1.84
CA GLY A 377 -2.34 -4.25 0.54
C GLY A 377 -3.44 -4.41 -0.50
N ALA A 378 -4.58 -5.06 -0.18
CA ALA A 378 -5.68 -5.28 -1.12
C ALA A 378 -7.04 -5.41 -0.39
N ALA A 379 -7.61 -6.62 -0.28
CA ALA A 379 -8.98 -6.83 0.16
C ALA A 379 -9.25 -6.30 1.58
N GLY A 380 -8.37 -6.55 2.53
CA GLY A 380 -8.53 -6.06 3.89
C GLY A 380 -8.44 -4.52 3.97
N GLY A 381 -7.53 -3.90 3.22
CA GLY A 381 -7.44 -2.44 3.10
C GLY A 381 -8.71 -1.84 2.51
N ALA A 382 -9.28 -2.46 1.47
CA ALA A 382 -10.54 -2.00 0.87
C ALA A 382 -11.72 -2.13 1.85
N ILE A 383 -11.79 -3.24 2.62
CA ILE A 383 -12.82 -3.40 3.65
C ILE A 383 -12.69 -2.31 4.71
N LEU A 384 -11.47 -2.02 5.17
CA LEU A 384 -11.22 -0.94 6.12
C LEU A 384 -11.60 0.44 5.56
N ASN A 385 -11.37 0.68 4.26
CA ASN A 385 -11.86 1.89 3.58
C ASN A 385 -13.39 1.99 3.63
N ALA A 386 -14.11 0.89 3.35
CA ALA A 386 -15.57 0.83 3.45
C ALA A 386 -16.05 1.11 4.87
N GLU A 387 -15.40 0.54 5.87
CA GLU A 387 -15.71 0.76 7.28
C GLU A 387 -15.53 2.24 7.68
N LEU A 388 -14.45 2.88 7.24
CA LEU A 388 -14.24 4.31 7.45
C LEU A 388 -15.38 5.12 6.82
N LEU A 389 -15.77 4.81 5.59
CA LEU A 389 -16.85 5.50 4.88
C LEU A 389 -18.20 5.34 5.59
N VAL A 390 -18.52 4.15 6.14
CA VAL A 390 -19.70 3.94 6.98
C VAL A 390 -19.61 4.76 8.27
N ALA A 391 -18.48 4.71 8.98
CA ALA A 391 -18.27 5.46 10.22
C ALA A 391 -18.38 6.99 10.00
N LYS A 392 -18.02 7.46 8.83
CA LYS A 392 -18.10 8.87 8.40
C LYS A 392 -19.42 9.21 7.68
N LYS A 393 -20.39 8.26 7.64
CA LYS A 393 -21.72 8.43 7.02
C LYS A 393 -21.67 8.78 5.53
N ARG A 394 -20.72 8.22 4.81
CA ARG A 394 -20.59 8.33 3.36
C ARG A 394 -21.16 7.10 2.62
N LEU A 395 -21.33 5.99 3.36
CA LEU A 395 -21.99 4.75 2.94
C LEU A 395 -23.17 4.43 3.86
#